data_27de7e891d4dc288b3fde3cab2a9685f
#
_entry.id   27de7e891d4dc288b3fde3cab2a9685f
#
_cell.length_a   1.000
_cell.length_b   1.000
_cell.length_c   1.000
_cell.angle_alpha   90.00
_cell.angle_beta   90.00
_cell.angle_gamma   90.00
#
_symmetry.space_group_name_H-M   'P 1'
#
loop_
_entity.id
_entity.type
_entity.pdbx_description
1 polymer ?
#
loop_
_entity_poly.entity_id
_entity_poly.type
_entity_poly.pdbx_seq_one_letter_code
_entity_poly.pdbx_strand_id
1 'polypeptide(L)'
;MQKSFMSTSAKLIIGIAGTLSSGKDTLAEYLEHQKGFIHKSTSDMLRAEKKRIYGDSPEALLKRADPFANNLRSERGAGILVQLAYEESLVANAKCIVISGIRSIGEVEKLHEIGGRLLFVDADPEIRFKRAQSRKRDIQDIKSFEDFLAQEATESDNIDQTDKTVQNLPAMKRLADYVMHNNDDLVTFL
;
A
#
# COMPACT_ATOMS: atom_id res chain seq x y z
N MET A 1 -0.78 19.73 -36.40
CA MET A 1 0.10 19.97 -35.25
C MET A 1 0.04 18.76 -34.32
N GLN A 2 0.98 17.82 -34.44
CA GLN A 2 1.12 16.69 -33.56
C GLN A 2 1.72 17.19 -32.24
N LYS A 3 0.94 17.17 -31.15
CA LYS A 3 1.48 17.31 -29.81
C LYS A 3 2.35 16.08 -29.54
N SER A 4 3.66 16.27 -29.58
CA SER A 4 4.61 15.32 -29.06
C SER A 4 4.31 15.09 -27.58
N PHE A 5 3.71 13.96 -27.24
CA PHE A 5 3.68 13.45 -25.88
C PHE A 5 5.11 13.12 -25.50
N MET A 6 5.81 14.06 -24.88
CA MET A 6 7.03 13.74 -24.16
C MET A 6 6.65 12.78 -23.03
N SER A 7 6.90 11.51 -23.22
CA SER A 7 6.85 10.51 -22.17
C SER A 7 7.93 10.87 -21.14
N THR A 8 7.55 11.62 -20.12
CA THR A 8 8.37 11.78 -18.93
C THR A 8 8.13 10.55 -18.05
N SER A 9 8.81 9.44 -18.37
CA SER A 9 8.83 8.32 -17.44
C SER A 9 9.45 8.76 -16.12
N ALA A 10 8.82 8.45 -15.00
CA ALA A 10 9.38 8.68 -13.67
C ALA A 10 10.75 7.97 -13.56
N LYS A 11 11.74 8.64 -12.99
CA LYS A 11 13.10 8.10 -12.89
C LYS A 11 13.25 7.06 -11.79
N LEU A 12 12.43 7.16 -10.73
CA LEU A 12 12.47 6.28 -9.57
C LEU A 12 11.06 6.05 -9.03
N ILE A 13 10.65 4.78 -8.99
CA ILE A 13 9.35 4.36 -8.49
C ILE A 13 9.57 3.33 -7.39
N ILE A 14 9.09 3.62 -6.19
CA ILE A 14 9.17 2.73 -5.03
C ILE A 14 7.74 2.34 -4.63
N GLY A 15 7.45 1.05 -4.62
CA GLY A 15 6.27 0.49 -3.98
C GLY A 15 6.58 0.14 -2.54
N ILE A 16 5.67 0.42 -1.60
CA ILE A 16 5.82 0.05 -0.20
C ILE A 16 4.68 -0.86 0.21
N ALA A 17 5.06 -2.08 0.64
CA ALA A 17 4.22 -3.01 1.37
C ALA A 17 4.74 -3.18 2.80
N GLY A 18 3.98 -3.84 3.65
CA GLY A 18 4.45 -4.15 5.01
C GLY A 18 3.31 -4.47 5.96
N THR A 19 3.68 -5.11 7.06
CA THR A 19 2.78 -5.53 8.13
C THR A 19 2.11 -4.34 8.84
N LEU A 20 1.04 -4.62 9.56
CA LEU A 20 0.35 -3.61 10.37
C LEU A 20 1.33 -2.99 11.39
N SER A 21 1.35 -1.67 11.48
CA SER A 21 2.23 -0.89 12.37
C SER A 21 3.74 -1.12 12.20
N SER A 22 4.19 -1.63 11.04
CA SER A 22 5.62 -1.80 10.73
C SER A 22 6.37 -0.49 10.49
N GLY A 23 5.67 0.63 10.25
CA GLY A 23 6.26 1.94 9.93
C GLY A 23 6.28 2.28 8.43
N LYS A 24 5.63 1.48 7.58
CA LYS A 24 5.54 1.74 6.14
C LYS A 24 5.01 3.13 5.77
N ASP A 25 4.03 3.63 6.54
CA ASP A 25 3.44 4.94 6.29
C ASP A 25 4.43 6.06 6.67
N THR A 26 5.14 5.90 7.79
CA THR A 26 6.21 6.82 8.22
C THR A 26 7.33 6.91 7.18
N LEU A 27 7.72 5.78 6.57
CA LEU A 27 8.70 5.77 5.48
C LEU A 27 8.17 6.50 4.24
N ALA A 28 6.92 6.28 3.86
CA ALA A 28 6.32 6.97 2.72
C ALA A 28 6.27 8.49 2.95
N GLU A 29 5.84 8.93 4.13
CA GLU A 29 5.85 10.35 4.54
C GLU A 29 7.27 10.95 4.55
N TYR A 30 8.27 10.20 5.02
CA TYR A 30 9.65 10.64 4.98
C TYR A 30 10.15 10.84 3.54
N LEU A 31 9.89 9.89 2.65
CA LEU A 31 10.25 10.01 1.23
C LEU A 31 9.57 11.22 0.59
N GLU A 32 8.31 11.47 0.90
CA GLU A 32 7.57 12.62 0.42
C GLU A 32 8.17 13.94 0.92
N HIS A 33 8.27 14.10 2.25
CA HIS A 33 8.61 15.39 2.86
C HIS A 33 10.10 15.70 2.83
N GLN A 34 10.98 14.68 2.92
CA GLN A 34 12.41 14.86 3.02
C GLN A 34 13.17 14.55 1.73
N LYS A 35 12.62 13.74 0.85
CA LYS A 35 13.28 13.31 -0.40
C LYS A 35 12.56 13.80 -1.67
N GLY A 36 11.45 14.51 -1.53
CA GLY A 36 10.73 15.11 -2.66
C GLY A 36 10.03 14.11 -3.58
N PHE A 37 9.68 12.94 -3.06
CA PHE A 37 8.82 12.00 -3.79
C PHE A 37 7.38 12.50 -3.84
N ILE A 38 6.66 12.19 -4.91
CA ILE A 38 5.21 12.27 -4.90
C ILE A 38 4.68 10.98 -4.28
N HIS A 39 3.97 11.11 -3.18
CA HIS A 39 3.35 9.99 -2.48
C HIS A 39 1.91 9.77 -2.94
N LYS A 40 1.59 8.52 -3.26
CA LYS A 40 0.24 8.03 -3.52
C LYS A 40 -0.01 6.75 -2.74
N SER A 41 -1.18 6.62 -2.14
CA SER A 41 -1.59 5.41 -1.41
C SER A 41 -2.63 4.63 -2.23
N THR A 42 -2.48 3.32 -2.33
CA THR A 42 -3.53 2.47 -2.94
C THR A 42 -4.87 2.60 -2.22
N SER A 43 -4.85 2.89 -0.91
CA SER A 43 -6.05 3.16 -0.13
C SER A 43 -6.74 4.47 -0.52
N ASP A 44 -5.97 5.50 -0.91
CA ASP A 44 -6.53 6.76 -1.41
C ASP A 44 -7.15 6.56 -2.79
N MET A 45 -6.48 5.81 -3.66
CA MET A 45 -7.05 5.44 -4.98
C MET A 45 -8.37 4.68 -4.81
N LEU A 46 -8.42 3.74 -3.88
CA LEU A 46 -9.64 3.00 -3.58
C LEU A 46 -10.77 3.91 -3.08
N ARG A 47 -10.45 4.85 -2.17
CA ARG A 47 -11.41 5.84 -1.67
C ARG A 47 -11.93 6.76 -2.79
N ALA A 48 -11.03 7.22 -3.65
CA ALA A 48 -11.40 8.06 -4.80
C ALA A 48 -12.34 7.32 -5.75
N GLU A 49 -12.05 6.05 -6.07
CA GLU A 49 -12.92 5.24 -6.92
C GLU A 49 -14.28 4.96 -6.27
N LYS A 50 -14.33 4.69 -4.97
CA LYS A 50 -15.59 4.58 -4.24
C LYS A 50 -16.41 5.84 -4.31
N LYS A 51 -15.79 7.00 -4.03
CA LYS A 51 -16.46 8.29 -4.12
C LYS A 51 -16.97 8.57 -5.53
N ARG A 52 -16.21 8.22 -6.55
CA ARG A 52 -16.61 8.37 -7.96
C ARG A 52 -17.87 7.55 -8.30
N ILE A 53 -17.98 6.33 -7.75
CA ILE A 53 -19.06 5.39 -8.07
C ILE A 53 -20.30 5.61 -7.18
N TYR A 54 -20.10 5.82 -5.90
CA TYR A 54 -21.17 5.85 -4.89
C TYR A 54 -21.46 7.23 -4.31
N GLY A 55 -20.71 8.28 -4.73
CA GLY A 55 -20.82 9.62 -4.15
C GLY A 55 -20.23 9.70 -2.73
N ASP A 56 -20.64 10.74 -2.00
CA ASP A 56 -20.17 11.03 -0.62
C ASP A 56 -21.02 10.32 0.46
N SER A 57 -21.64 9.18 0.17
CA SER A 57 -22.43 8.48 1.19
C SER A 57 -21.53 7.94 2.31
N PRO A 58 -21.90 8.12 3.60
CA PRO A 58 -21.11 7.60 4.73
C PRO A 58 -20.91 6.08 4.67
N GLU A 59 -21.85 5.34 4.11
CA GLU A 59 -21.80 3.90 3.98
C GLU A 59 -20.69 3.43 3.01
N ALA A 60 -20.36 4.25 1.99
CA ALA A 60 -19.28 3.98 1.06
C ALA A 60 -17.90 4.04 1.71
N LEU A 61 -17.77 4.73 2.84
CA LEU A 61 -16.50 5.03 3.49
C LEU A 61 -16.10 4.06 4.60
N LEU A 62 -17.03 3.23 5.11
CA LEU A 62 -16.91 2.62 6.43
C LEU A 62 -16.44 1.15 6.50
N LYS A 63 -16.08 0.45 5.42
CA LYS A 63 -15.74 -0.98 5.51
C LYS A 63 -14.26 -1.27 5.24
N ARG A 64 -13.53 -1.74 6.27
CA ARG A 64 -12.13 -2.16 6.20
C ARG A 64 -11.87 -3.39 5.31
N ALA A 65 -12.70 -4.41 5.39
CA ALA A 65 -12.65 -5.59 4.53
C ALA A 65 -13.64 -5.39 3.38
N ASP A 66 -13.19 -4.73 2.33
CA ASP A 66 -14.08 -4.27 1.31
C ASP A 66 -14.07 -5.17 0.08
N PRO A 67 -15.17 -5.91 -0.16
CA PRO A 67 -15.40 -6.62 -1.41
C PRO A 67 -15.18 -5.71 -2.63
N PHE A 68 -15.39 -4.41 -2.46
CA PHE A 68 -15.20 -3.43 -3.52
C PHE A 68 -13.77 -3.42 -4.08
N ALA A 69 -12.75 -3.52 -3.24
CA ALA A 69 -11.36 -3.57 -3.71
C ALA A 69 -11.09 -4.80 -4.57
N ASN A 70 -11.60 -5.96 -4.17
CA ASN A 70 -11.47 -7.19 -4.92
C ASN A 70 -12.28 -7.14 -6.23
N ASN A 71 -13.50 -6.62 -6.18
CA ASN A 71 -14.33 -6.42 -7.38
C ASN A 71 -13.65 -5.46 -8.36
N LEU A 72 -13.13 -4.32 -7.87
CA LEU A 72 -12.42 -3.36 -8.71
C LEU A 72 -11.20 -3.99 -9.41
N ARG A 73 -10.41 -4.81 -8.68
CA ARG A 73 -9.28 -5.53 -9.24
C ARG A 73 -9.72 -6.60 -10.26
N SER A 74 -10.81 -7.30 -9.99
CA SER A 74 -11.35 -8.32 -10.91
C SER A 74 -11.88 -7.70 -12.19
N GLU A 75 -12.55 -6.55 -12.11
CA GLU A 75 -13.19 -5.89 -13.26
C GLU A 75 -12.20 -5.09 -14.12
N ARG A 76 -11.24 -4.41 -13.48
CA ARG A 76 -10.36 -3.45 -14.16
C ARG A 76 -8.88 -3.89 -14.19
N GLY A 77 -8.59 -5.09 -13.69
CA GLY A 77 -7.24 -5.66 -13.62
C GLY A 77 -6.63 -5.63 -12.22
N ALA A 78 -5.93 -6.69 -11.87
CA ALA A 78 -5.39 -6.93 -10.53
C ALA A 78 -4.45 -5.83 -10.02
N GLY A 79 -3.79 -5.07 -10.90
CA GLY A 79 -2.89 -3.97 -10.58
C GLY A 79 -3.51 -2.57 -10.66
N ILE A 80 -4.85 -2.46 -10.78
CA ILE A 80 -5.53 -1.18 -11.07
C ILE A 80 -5.19 -0.06 -10.10
N LEU A 81 -5.06 -0.35 -8.80
CA LEU A 81 -4.78 0.71 -7.81
C LEU A 81 -3.39 1.30 -7.98
N VAL A 82 -2.40 0.49 -8.33
CA VAL A 82 -1.04 0.95 -8.66
C VAL A 82 -1.04 1.73 -9.97
N GLN A 83 -1.80 1.28 -10.97
CA GLN A 83 -1.97 1.98 -12.24
C GLN A 83 -2.52 3.40 -12.02
N LEU A 84 -3.61 3.54 -11.27
CA LEU A 84 -4.22 4.83 -10.95
C LEU A 84 -3.27 5.75 -10.19
N ALA A 85 -2.57 5.22 -9.18
CA ALA A 85 -1.57 5.97 -8.41
C ALA A 85 -0.44 6.49 -9.30
N TYR A 86 0.02 5.67 -10.23
CA TYR A 86 1.06 6.04 -11.20
C TYR A 86 0.57 7.12 -12.17
N GLU A 87 -0.61 6.95 -12.76
CA GLU A 87 -1.20 7.90 -13.70
C GLU A 87 -1.39 9.29 -13.07
N GLU A 88 -1.93 9.36 -11.85
CA GLU A 88 -2.05 10.63 -11.12
C GLU A 88 -0.68 11.28 -10.84
N SER A 89 0.33 10.47 -10.54
CA SER A 89 1.69 10.97 -10.30
C SER A 89 2.33 11.54 -11.58
N LEU A 90 2.04 10.96 -12.74
CA LEU A 90 2.49 11.49 -14.04
C LEU A 90 1.83 12.83 -14.38
N VAL A 91 0.56 13.00 -14.08
CA VAL A 91 -0.14 14.30 -14.26
C VAL A 91 0.54 15.40 -13.44
N ALA A 92 1.08 15.06 -12.27
CA ALA A 92 1.85 15.96 -11.41
C ALA A 92 3.32 16.16 -11.86
N ASN A 93 3.73 15.61 -13.01
CA ASN A 93 5.13 15.65 -13.52
C ASN A 93 6.15 15.07 -12.53
N ALA A 94 5.78 14.02 -11.77
CA ALA A 94 6.63 13.37 -10.80
C ALA A 94 7.89 12.77 -11.46
N LYS A 95 9.05 13.04 -10.85
CA LYS A 95 10.32 12.37 -11.19
C LYS A 95 10.61 11.18 -10.29
N CYS A 96 10.16 11.27 -9.04
CA CYS A 96 10.27 10.21 -8.03
C CYS A 96 8.87 9.97 -7.46
N ILE A 97 8.45 8.70 -7.41
CA ILE A 97 7.12 8.30 -6.98
C ILE A 97 7.25 7.25 -5.88
N VAL A 98 6.51 7.41 -4.80
CA VAL A 98 6.30 6.36 -3.81
C VAL A 98 4.82 5.97 -3.78
N ILE A 99 4.55 4.67 -3.94
CA ILE A 99 3.20 4.10 -3.90
C ILE A 99 3.11 3.20 -2.68
N SER A 100 2.38 3.62 -1.64
CA SER A 100 2.22 2.85 -0.42
C SER A 100 0.94 2.01 -0.41
N GLY A 101 0.92 0.99 0.46
CA GLY A 101 -0.26 0.15 0.69
C GLY A 101 -0.45 -0.96 -0.34
N ILE A 102 0.60 -1.39 -1.02
CA ILE A 102 0.57 -2.53 -1.95
C ILE A 102 0.26 -3.80 -1.15
N ARG A 103 -0.72 -4.58 -1.61
CA ARG A 103 -1.25 -5.73 -0.86
C ARG A 103 -1.55 -6.96 -1.69
N SER A 104 -1.52 -6.90 -3.03
CA SER A 104 -1.85 -8.02 -3.91
C SER A 104 -0.74 -8.31 -4.91
N ILE A 105 -0.69 -9.57 -5.38
CA ILE A 105 0.31 -9.99 -6.38
C ILE A 105 0.17 -9.15 -7.66
N GLY A 106 -1.05 -8.89 -8.11
CA GLY A 106 -1.28 -8.08 -9.31
C GLY A 106 -0.80 -6.64 -9.19
N GLU A 107 -0.84 -6.07 -7.97
CA GLU A 107 -0.27 -4.74 -7.71
C GLU A 107 1.26 -4.74 -7.80
N VAL A 108 1.93 -5.81 -7.34
CA VAL A 108 3.39 -5.97 -7.48
C VAL A 108 3.78 -6.15 -8.95
N GLU A 109 3.05 -7.00 -9.69
CA GLU A 109 3.29 -7.18 -11.12
C GLU A 109 3.18 -5.86 -11.88
N LYS A 110 2.14 -5.07 -11.58
CA LYS A 110 1.95 -3.74 -12.18
C LYS A 110 3.08 -2.77 -11.78
N LEU A 111 3.51 -2.80 -10.52
CA LEU A 111 4.65 -2.00 -10.05
C LEU A 111 5.91 -2.32 -10.86
N HIS A 112 6.23 -3.59 -11.03
CA HIS A 112 7.40 -4.01 -11.82
C HIS A 112 7.25 -3.66 -13.30
N GLU A 113 6.07 -3.80 -13.89
CA GLU A 113 5.77 -3.43 -15.28
C GLU A 113 6.07 -1.95 -15.55
N ILE A 114 5.76 -1.06 -14.61
CA ILE A 114 6.07 0.37 -14.73
C ILE A 114 7.51 0.74 -14.32
N GLY A 115 8.36 -0.26 -14.05
CA GLY A 115 9.77 -0.09 -13.69
C GLY A 115 10.03 0.21 -12.22
N GLY A 116 9.04 0.02 -11.35
CA GLY A 116 9.18 0.22 -9.91
C GLY A 116 9.85 -0.95 -9.18
N ARG A 117 10.20 -0.73 -7.91
CA ARG A 117 10.74 -1.72 -6.99
C ARG A 117 9.90 -1.80 -5.73
N LEU A 118 9.66 -3.03 -5.26
CA LEU A 118 8.90 -3.27 -4.03
C LEU A 118 9.82 -3.31 -2.81
N LEU A 119 9.55 -2.43 -1.86
CA LEU A 119 10.13 -2.44 -0.54
C LEU A 119 9.11 -2.96 0.46
N PHE A 120 9.43 -4.03 1.17
CA PHE A 120 8.61 -4.57 2.25
C PHE A 120 9.16 -4.12 3.60
N VAL A 121 8.35 -3.39 4.36
CA VAL A 121 8.70 -2.95 5.72
C VAL A 121 8.11 -3.92 6.73
N ASP A 122 8.98 -4.51 7.54
CA ASP A 122 8.62 -5.45 8.59
C ASP A 122 9.13 -4.99 9.96
N ALA A 123 8.56 -5.49 11.01
CA ALA A 123 9.05 -5.32 12.38
C ALA A 123 8.54 -6.47 13.26
N ASP A 124 9.20 -6.70 14.37
CA ASP A 124 8.81 -7.74 15.31
C ASP A 124 7.38 -7.53 15.82
N PRO A 125 6.56 -8.59 15.93
CA PRO A 125 5.16 -8.46 16.29
C PRO A 125 4.91 -7.69 17.59
N GLU A 126 5.75 -7.88 18.61
CA GLU A 126 5.65 -7.16 19.88
C GLU A 126 5.88 -5.65 19.74
N ILE A 127 6.84 -5.27 18.90
CA ILE A 127 7.13 -3.86 18.60
C ILE A 127 5.97 -3.24 17.85
N ARG A 128 5.42 -3.96 16.87
CA ARG A 128 4.27 -3.53 16.08
C ARG A 128 3.01 -3.36 16.95
N PHE A 129 2.78 -4.29 17.86
CA PHE A 129 1.68 -4.20 18.81
C PHE A 129 1.80 -2.97 19.73
N LYS A 130 2.98 -2.71 20.32
CA LYS A 130 3.24 -1.51 21.13
C LYS A 130 2.99 -0.22 20.33
N ARG A 131 3.45 -0.17 19.07
CA ARG A 131 3.21 0.96 18.17
C ARG A 131 1.72 1.12 17.84
N ALA A 132 1.03 0.00 17.64
CA ALA A 132 -0.40 -0.02 17.42
C ALA A 132 -1.17 0.59 18.60
N GLN A 133 -0.88 0.17 19.82
CA GLN A 133 -1.51 0.70 21.04
C GLN A 133 -1.28 2.21 21.23
N SER A 134 -0.08 2.71 20.89
CA SER A 134 0.26 4.13 21.05
C SER A 134 -0.49 5.06 20.08
N ARG A 135 -0.91 4.58 18.92
CA ARG A 135 -1.48 5.39 17.85
C ARG A 135 -2.96 5.76 18.02
N LYS A 136 -3.70 5.28 19.01
CA LYS A 136 -5.13 5.56 19.27
C LYS A 136 -6.05 5.63 18.03
N ARG A 137 -5.54 5.31 16.84
CA ARG A 137 -6.28 5.29 15.58
C ARG A 137 -6.77 3.88 15.31
N ASP A 138 -8.06 3.71 15.20
CA ASP A 138 -8.74 2.52 14.66
C ASP A 138 -8.52 1.17 15.38
N ILE A 139 -8.04 1.15 16.65
CA ILE A 139 -7.71 -0.07 17.38
C ILE A 139 -8.66 -0.23 18.57
N GLN A 140 -9.92 0.18 18.40
CA GLN A 140 -10.92 0.00 19.47
C GLN A 140 -11.17 -1.48 19.80
N ASP A 141 -10.81 -2.40 18.89
CA ASP A 141 -11.05 -3.83 19.04
C ASP A 141 -9.82 -4.67 19.41
N ILE A 142 -8.58 -4.14 19.32
CA ILE A 142 -7.36 -4.88 19.64
C ILE A 142 -7.01 -4.64 21.12
N LYS A 143 -7.50 -5.52 21.99
CA LYS A 143 -7.31 -5.42 23.44
C LYS A 143 -6.09 -6.16 23.95
N SER A 144 -5.66 -7.20 23.26
CA SER A 144 -4.54 -8.06 23.64
C SER A 144 -3.56 -8.29 22.49
N PHE A 145 -2.38 -8.81 22.81
CA PHE A 145 -1.41 -9.22 21.80
C PHE A 145 -1.93 -10.39 20.97
N GLU A 146 -2.68 -11.31 21.59
CA GLU A 146 -3.34 -12.43 20.94
C GLU A 146 -4.37 -11.94 19.90
N ASP A 147 -5.19 -10.93 20.24
CA ASP A 147 -6.14 -10.33 19.30
C ASP A 147 -5.42 -9.67 18.11
N PHE A 148 -4.27 -9.04 18.36
CA PHE A 148 -3.44 -8.44 17.33
C PHE A 148 -2.91 -9.50 16.34
N LEU A 149 -2.39 -10.60 16.85
CA LEU A 149 -1.91 -11.71 16.03
C LEU A 149 -3.05 -12.41 15.27
N ALA A 150 -4.21 -12.59 15.91
CA ALA A 150 -5.38 -13.16 15.28
C ALA A 150 -5.89 -12.29 14.12
N GLN A 151 -5.91 -10.96 14.28
CA GLN A 151 -6.25 -10.05 13.18
C GLN A 151 -5.26 -10.16 12.03
N GLU A 152 -3.98 -10.24 12.32
CA GLU A 152 -2.94 -10.39 11.31
C GLU A 152 -3.05 -11.74 10.57
N ALA A 153 -3.37 -12.81 11.30
CA ALA A 153 -3.63 -14.12 10.72
C ALA A 153 -4.80 -14.07 9.73
N THR A 154 -5.91 -13.40 10.07
CA THR A 154 -7.05 -13.26 9.15
C THR A 154 -6.72 -12.49 7.87
N GLU A 155 -5.77 -11.59 7.91
CA GLU A 155 -5.24 -10.90 6.70
C GLU A 155 -4.32 -11.81 5.88
N SER A 156 -3.83 -12.90 6.49
CA SER A 156 -2.85 -13.83 5.89
C SER A 156 -3.45 -15.16 5.45
N ASP A 157 -4.54 -15.62 6.06
CA ASP A 157 -5.06 -16.99 5.91
C ASP A 157 -5.97 -17.22 4.69
N ASN A 158 -6.39 -16.19 3.99
CA ASN A 158 -7.30 -16.30 2.85
C ASN A 158 -6.55 -16.47 1.53
N ILE A 159 -5.74 -17.55 1.40
CA ILE A 159 -4.77 -17.50 0.33
C ILE A 159 -4.89 -18.69 -0.60
N ASP A 160 -5.74 -18.55 -1.60
CA ASP A 160 -5.39 -19.07 -2.91
C ASP A 160 -4.18 -18.28 -3.40
N GLN A 161 -3.00 -18.90 -3.34
CA GLN A 161 -1.72 -18.27 -3.73
C GLN A 161 -1.68 -17.87 -5.21
N THR A 162 -2.67 -18.24 -5.98
CA THR A 162 -2.80 -17.97 -7.42
C THR A 162 -3.69 -16.77 -7.72
N ASP A 163 -4.59 -16.38 -6.81
CA ASP A 163 -5.46 -15.23 -7.01
C ASP A 163 -4.71 -13.91 -6.82
N LYS A 164 -4.47 -13.22 -7.92
CA LYS A 164 -3.74 -11.95 -7.98
C LYS A 164 -4.56 -10.75 -7.49
N THR A 165 -5.84 -10.92 -7.26
CA THR A 165 -6.77 -9.83 -6.91
C THR A 165 -6.96 -9.68 -5.40
N VAL A 166 -6.73 -10.74 -4.63
CA VAL A 166 -6.88 -10.74 -3.17
C VAL A 166 -5.64 -10.24 -2.45
N GLN A 167 -5.85 -9.75 -1.24
CA GLN A 167 -4.73 -9.34 -0.38
C GLN A 167 -3.92 -10.56 0.04
N ASN A 168 -2.60 -10.50 -0.09
CA ASN A 168 -1.69 -11.59 0.23
C ASN A 168 -0.37 -11.05 0.80
N LEU A 169 -0.38 -10.68 2.06
CA LEU A 169 0.76 -10.05 2.72
C LEU A 169 2.02 -10.95 2.75
N PRO A 170 1.93 -12.28 3.03
CA PRO A 170 3.08 -13.17 2.90
C PRO A 170 3.69 -13.21 1.50
N ALA A 171 2.86 -13.15 0.45
CA ALA A 171 3.37 -13.07 -0.92
C ALA A 171 4.11 -11.75 -1.17
N MET A 172 3.65 -10.65 -0.60
CA MET A 172 4.34 -9.35 -0.73
C MET A 172 5.76 -9.42 -0.20
N LYS A 173 5.97 -10.06 0.96
CA LYS A 173 7.31 -10.26 1.53
C LYS A 173 8.21 -11.12 0.65
N ARG A 174 7.66 -12.18 0.03
CA ARG A 174 8.43 -13.04 -0.89
C ARG A 174 8.76 -12.37 -2.22
N LEU A 175 7.89 -11.50 -2.72
CA LEU A 175 8.04 -10.80 -3.99
C LEU A 175 8.81 -9.48 -3.86
N ALA A 176 9.11 -9.04 -2.64
CA ALA A 176 9.82 -7.80 -2.40
C ALA A 176 11.24 -7.83 -2.99
N ASP A 177 11.60 -6.77 -3.69
CA ASP A 177 12.98 -6.55 -4.13
C ASP A 177 13.90 -6.27 -2.92
N TYR A 178 13.34 -5.63 -1.88
CA TYR A 178 14.04 -5.31 -0.64
C TYR A 178 13.14 -5.52 0.57
N VAL A 179 13.70 -6.06 1.65
CA VAL A 179 13.03 -6.16 2.96
C VAL A 179 13.79 -5.28 3.95
N MET A 180 13.06 -4.39 4.61
CA MET A 180 13.60 -3.50 5.64
C MET A 180 12.99 -3.87 6.98
N HIS A 181 13.82 -4.13 7.98
CA HIS A 181 13.41 -4.40 9.36
C HIS A 181 13.45 -3.11 10.18
N ASN A 182 12.30 -2.75 10.73
CA ASN A 182 12.12 -1.55 11.55
C ASN A 182 11.93 -1.94 13.01
N ASN A 183 12.97 -2.48 13.64
CA ASN A 183 12.95 -2.87 15.05
C ASN A 183 13.52 -1.79 15.97
N ASP A 184 14.21 -0.82 15.41
CA ASP A 184 14.92 0.23 16.12
C ASP A 184 14.09 1.51 16.30
N ASP A 185 14.74 2.57 16.74
CA ASP A 185 14.16 3.91 16.83
C ASP A 185 13.98 4.56 15.44
N LEU A 186 13.24 5.66 15.40
CA LEU A 186 12.91 6.37 14.15
C LEU A 186 14.16 6.89 13.42
N VAL A 187 15.20 7.30 14.14
CA VAL A 187 16.42 7.89 13.54
C VAL A 187 17.23 6.81 12.82
N THR A 188 17.32 5.64 13.44
CA THR A 188 18.01 4.48 12.84
C THR A 188 17.22 3.92 11.64
N PHE A 189 15.88 4.02 11.68
CA PHE A 189 15.02 3.52 10.62
C PHE A 189 15.05 4.39 9.34
N LEU A 190 15.17 5.71 9.45
CA LEU A 190 15.10 6.69 8.34
C LEU A 190 16.48 7.22 7.93
#